data_0396895d28b184f79fa07d659f72fe83
#
_entry.id   0396895d28b184f79fa07d659f72fe83
#
_cell.length_a   1.000
_cell.length_b   1.000
_cell.length_c   1.000
_cell.angle_alpha   90.00
_cell.angle_beta   90.00
_cell.angle_gamma   90.00
#
_symmetry.space_group_name_H-M   'P 1'
#
loop_
_entity.id
_entity.type
_entity.pdbx_description
1 polymer ?
#
loop_
_entity_poly.entity_id
_entity_poly.type
_entity_poly.pdbx_seq_one_letter_code
_entity_poly.pdbx_strand_id
1 'polypeptide(L)'
;MTTQAPRNDVGPDNTIVWEPAQPTQEQPVRKRLIFLLIAAVVGGLLVMAGILYLAGYVATGDKVPKKAQISGVAVGGLSRSEAIQKLSVELGPRATEPLNLTVGEKEAQLKPVDAGLAVDYAQSVDAAGGGKSLNPLRILRTLTGGSAIDAVIVVDQPRLNAAVGELAKIFNQEPVDATLRYDGTKIKQKQAQEGAVLQQDPAAATITSSFLKVTGPIALPAEISQPAVTNDEADQVVATFAKPAISDPIKVKVNGAKSFEITPRMLAGSISFVQRDGTLVPVLDEKKLRRNARPALRKIELVEPKNATVRLVNGKPKVIPAVNGTTITADNLKKAVEPVLIKPAGERKVRVQLTGDKASFSTAEAKKLRIKRVTGQFTTYFPYLPYRNINIGRAAALINGTLLKPGEIFSLNQVVGERTAANGFTEGYIIKDGRFRKELGGGVSQSATTTFNAMFFAGLKDIEHKPHGLFIDRYPVGREATVAWPSLDLKFQNDTKYGVLVQAYIVKGTPSHRGSITVRMWSTKAYDKVVATSPVKSNFTTGRVIKDDSKDCEPTSPVRGFDVRYQRLFYQNGSVVRRENFSWRYAPTNRVVCEKPKGG
;
A
#
# COMPACT_ATOMS: atom_id res chain seq x y z
N MET A 1 23.15 -2.00 -62.77
CA MET A 1 23.05 -2.24 -64.20
C MET A 1 22.71 -0.89 -64.82
N THR A 2 23.73 -0.12 -65.19
CA THR A 2 24.24 -0.01 -66.56
C THR A 2 23.10 0.40 -67.49
N THR A 3 23.10 1.47 -68.24
CA THR A 3 24.11 2.14 -69.01
C THR A 3 23.47 3.37 -69.68
N GLN A 4 24.02 4.52 -69.64
CA GLN A 4 24.93 5.10 -70.62
C GLN A 4 24.27 5.80 -71.83
N ALA A 5 24.65 7.05 -71.94
CA ALA A 5 24.56 7.96 -73.13
C ALA A 5 25.17 7.37 -74.38
N PRO A 6 25.10 8.02 -75.51
CA PRO A 6 26.09 9.01 -75.96
C PRO A 6 25.50 10.14 -76.83
N ARG A 7 26.03 11.35 -76.87
CA ARG A 7 27.20 11.95 -77.56
C ARG A 7 27.20 11.88 -79.10
N ASN A 8 27.53 13.04 -79.56
CA ASN A 8 28.32 13.44 -80.73
C ASN A 8 27.50 14.02 -81.88
N ASP A 9 27.90 14.97 -82.55
CA ASP A 9 29.06 15.88 -82.75
C ASP A 9 28.96 16.45 -84.14
N VAL A 10 29.51 17.66 -84.31
CA VAL A 10 30.26 18.17 -85.48
C VAL A 10 29.46 18.82 -86.61
N GLY A 11 29.73 20.12 -86.72
CA GLY A 11 29.59 21.04 -87.87
C GLY A 11 30.35 20.60 -89.16
N PRO A 12 30.79 21.41 -90.11
CA PRO A 12 30.91 22.87 -90.13
C PRO A 12 30.47 23.51 -91.50
N ASP A 13 30.67 24.82 -91.57
CA ASP A 13 30.92 25.67 -92.71
C ASP A 13 30.04 25.69 -93.98
N ASN A 14 29.45 26.84 -94.26
CA ASN A 14 29.92 27.63 -95.34
C ASN A 14 29.25 29.02 -95.49
N THR A 15 30.08 30.00 -95.44
CA THR A 15 29.95 31.36 -95.86
C THR A 15 29.35 31.53 -97.24
N ILE A 16 28.44 32.43 -97.45
CA ILE A 16 28.35 33.27 -98.64
C ILE A 16 27.95 34.69 -98.27
N VAL A 17 28.85 35.59 -98.56
CA VAL A 17 28.78 37.04 -98.56
C VAL A 17 28.03 37.52 -99.76
N TRP A 18 27.14 38.49 -99.59
CA TRP A 18 26.83 39.50 -100.60
C TRP A 18 26.45 40.83 -99.92
N GLU A 19 27.21 41.83 -100.29
CA GLU A 19 27.09 43.26 -99.96
C GLU A 19 26.22 43.99 -100.98
N PRO A 20 26.10 45.30 -100.95
CA PRO A 20 24.84 45.96 -100.60
C PRO A 20 24.29 46.81 -101.79
N ALA A 21 23.13 47.31 -101.61
CA ALA A 21 22.63 48.42 -102.43
C ALA A 21 22.01 49.50 -101.56
N GLN A 22 22.61 50.62 -101.57
CA GLN A 22 22.12 51.92 -101.11
C GLN A 22 21.29 52.63 -102.18
N PRO A 23 20.80 53.81 -101.95
CA PRO A 23 19.61 54.22 -101.15
C PRO A 23 18.67 55.09 -101.98
N THR A 24 17.54 55.35 -101.52
CA THR A 24 16.80 56.55 -101.97
C THR A 24 16.16 57.28 -100.79
N GLN A 25 16.52 58.52 -100.63
CA GLN A 25 15.96 59.49 -99.74
C GLN A 25 14.52 59.80 -100.14
N GLU A 26 13.57 59.80 -99.16
CA GLU A 26 12.36 60.63 -99.27
C GLU A 26 12.09 61.30 -97.89
N GLN A 27 11.68 62.52 -97.98
CA GLN A 27 11.69 63.65 -97.08
C GLN A 27 10.88 63.47 -95.76
N PRO A 28 11.27 64.15 -94.69
CA PRO A 28 10.69 63.99 -93.37
C PRO A 28 9.76 65.20 -92.98
N VAL A 29 8.56 65.27 -93.41
CA VAL A 29 7.63 66.29 -92.88
C VAL A 29 6.37 65.68 -92.25
N ARG A 30 5.93 64.48 -92.60
CA ARG A 30 4.70 63.87 -92.03
C ARG A 30 4.94 63.11 -90.73
N LYS A 31 6.13 62.67 -90.43
CA LYS A 31 6.40 61.91 -89.18
C LYS A 31 6.42 62.78 -87.88
N ARG A 32 6.81 64.04 -88.00
CA ARG A 32 6.84 64.95 -86.84
C ARG A 32 5.46 65.30 -86.30
N LEU A 33 4.46 65.43 -87.19
CA LEU A 33 3.06 65.81 -86.74
C LEU A 33 2.38 64.61 -86.06
N ILE A 34 2.59 63.38 -86.53
CA ILE A 34 2.04 62.18 -85.91
C ILE A 34 2.72 61.93 -84.58
N PHE A 35 4.02 62.19 -84.43
CA PHE A 35 4.73 62.04 -83.12
C PHE A 35 4.25 63.08 -82.10
N LEU A 36 3.97 64.29 -82.49
CA LEU A 36 3.41 65.32 -81.59
C LEU A 36 1.95 65.05 -81.19
N LEU A 37 1.15 64.52 -82.11
CA LEU A 37 -0.23 64.06 -81.75
C LEU A 37 -0.23 62.88 -80.88
N ILE A 38 0.62 61.90 -81.08
CA ILE A 38 0.79 60.72 -80.18
C ILE A 38 1.33 61.19 -78.82
N ALA A 39 2.33 62.07 -78.77
CA ALA A 39 2.86 62.66 -77.56
C ALA A 39 1.78 63.48 -76.79
N ALA A 40 0.95 64.23 -77.48
CA ALA A 40 -0.15 64.98 -76.87
C ALA A 40 -1.25 64.05 -76.34
N VAL A 41 -1.60 62.97 -77.06
CA VAL A 41 -2.57 61.95 -76.61
C VAL A 41 -1.97 61.16 -75.46
N VAL A 42 -0.69 60.73 -75.55
CA VAL A 42 -0.01 60.01 -74.42
C VAL A 42 0.15 60.95 -73.25
N GLY A 43 0.54 62.19 -73.44
CA GLY A 43 0.58 63.23 -72.39
C GLY A 43 -0.78 63.47 -71.72
N GLY A 44 -1.82 63.59 -72.56
CA GLY A 44 -3.23 63.74 -72.06
C GLY A 44 -3.70 62.49 -71.27
N LEU A 45 -3.33 61.29 -71.78
CA LEU A 45 -3.62 60.06 -71.10
C LEU A 45 -2.85 59.90 -69.75
N LEU A 46 -1.60 60.38 -69.75
CA LEU A 46 -0.78 60.38 -68.52
C LEU A 46 -1.33 61.38 -67.46
N VAL A 47 -1.72 62.56 -67.92
CA VAL A 47 -2.36 63.59 -67.07
C VAL A 47 -3.69 63.06 -66.54
N MET A 48 -4.50 62.45 -67.41
CA MET A 48 -5.77 61.85 -67.02
C MET A 48 -5.58 60.69 -66.06
N ALA A 49 -4.58 59.82 -66.30
CA ALA A 49 -4.20 58.78 -65.39
C ALA A 49 -3.69 59.32 -64.05
N GLY A 50 -2.95 60.46 -64.08
CA GLY A 50 -2.50 61.14 -62.87
C GLY A 50 -3.64 61.75 -62.09
N ILE A 51 -4.63 62.38 -62.79
CA ILE A 51 -5.83 62.91 -62.13
C ILE A 51 -6.69 61.77 -61.56
N LEU A 52 -6.89 60.70 -62.32
CA LEU A 52 -7.64 59.53 -61.87
C LEU A 52 -6.93 58.85 -60.68
N TYR A 53 -5.59 58.81 -60.72
CA TYR A 53 -4.78 58.28 -59.59
C TYR A 53 -4.92 59.17 -58.35
N LEU A 54 -4.79 60.47 -58.46
CA LEU A 54 -4.99 61.44 -57.36
C LEU A 54 -6.41 61.40 -56.83
N ALA A 55 -7.41 61.39 -57.73
CA ALA A 55 -8.80 61.25 -57.35
C ALA A 55 -9.07 59.89 -56.62
N GLY A 56 -8.51 58.83 -57.16
CA GLY A 56 -8.55 57.52 -56.54
C GLY A 56 -7.86 57.48 -55.17
N TYR A 57 -6.69 58.10 -55.04
CA TYR A 57 -5.95 58.21 -53.76
C TYR A 57 -6.77 59.02 -52.72
N VAL A 58 -7.37 60.13 -53.09
CA VAL A 58 -8.20 60.94 -52.19
C VAL A 58 -9.51 60.21 -51.84
N ALA A 59 -10.17 59.60 -52.84
CA ALA A 59 -11.42 58.85 -52.62
C ALA A 59 -11.28 57.61 -51.78
N THR A 60 -10.14 56.90 -51.88
CA THR A 60 -9.87 55.70 -51.10
C THR A 60 -9.36 56.05 -49.71
N GLY A 61 -8.57 57.12 -49.57
CA GLY A 61 -8.04 57.58 -48.27
C GLY A 61 -7.40 56.46 -47.47
N ASP A 62 -7.87 56.26 -46.28
CA ASP A 62 -7.45 55.17 -45.36
C ASP A 62 -8.48 54.01 -45.32
N LYS A 63 -9.43 53.97 -46.27
CA LYS A 63 -10.52 52.98 -46.29
C LYS A 63 -10.05 51.56 -46.59
N VAL A 64 -10.76 50.63 -46.00
CA VAL A 64 -10.62 49.20 -46.30
C VAL A 64 -11.31 48.86 -47.64
N PRO A 65 -10.79 47.95 -48.47
CA PRO A 65 -11.42 47.51 -49.72
C PRO A 65 -12.89 47.10 -49.53
N LYS A 66 -13.77 47.56 -50.49
CA LYS A 66 -15.25 47.49 -50.32
C LYS A 66 -15.83 46.13 -49.97
N LYS A 67 -15.21 45.03 -50.41
CA LYS A 67 -15.70 43.66 -50.14
C LYS A 67 -14.90 42.93 -49.06
N ALA A 68 -14.06 43.64 -48.34
CA ALA A 68 -13.22 42.99 -47.32
C ALA A 68 -14.03 42.50 -46.11
N GLN A 69 -13.73 41.31 -45.72
CA GLN A 69 -14.25 40.69 -44.50
C GLN A 69 -13.09 40.12 -43.68
N ILE A 70 -13.16 40.20 -42.35
CA ILE A 70 -12.16 39.65 -41.45
C ILE A 70 -12.86 38.68 -40.49
N SER A 71 -12.54 37.40 -40.54
CA SER A 71 -13.19 36.33 -39.75
C SER A 71 -14.72 36.42 -39.75
N GLY A 72 -15.31 36.74 -40.95
CA GLY A 72 -16.75 36.86 -41.14
C GLY A 72 -17.32 38.24 -40.85
N VAL A 73 -16.56 39.19 -40.30
CA VAL A 73 -17.00 40.57 -40.05
C VAL A 73 -16.75 41.42 -41.29
N ALA A 74 -17.83 42.03 -41.83
CA ALA A 74 -17.74 42.88 -42.98
C ALA A 74 -17.19 44.28 -42.59
N VAL A 75 -15.95 44.57 -43.00
CA VAL A 75 -15.25 45.84 -42.71
C VAL A 75 -15.01 46.69 -43.96
N GLY A 76 -15.47 46.23 -45.11
CA GLY A 76 -15.27 46.89 -46.38
C GLY A 76 -15.91 48.30 -46.46
N GLY A 77 -15.16 49.27 -47.02
CA GLY A 77 -15.59 50.65 -47.17
C GLY A 77 -15.46 51.54 -45.95
N LEU A 78 -15.21 50.99 -44.77
CA LEU A 78 -14.95 51.71 -43.53
C LEU A 78 -13.57 52.34 -43.52
N SER A 79 -13.39 53.44 -42.78
CA SER A 79 -12.04 53.90 -42.46
C SER A 79 -11.30 52.89 -41.59
N ARG A 80 -9.95 52.97 -41.54
CA ARG A 80 -9.15 52.08 -40.72
C ARG A 80 -9.61 52.06 -39.23
N SER A 81 -9.92 53.25 -38.68
CA SER A 81 -10.35 53.35 -37.28
C SER A 81 -11.73 52.76 -37.05
N GLU A 82 -12.70 53.05 -37.93
CA GLU A 82 -14.06 52.46 -37.86
C GLU A 82 -14.01 50.93 -38.03
N ALA A 83 -13.16 50.45 -38.95
CA ALA A 83 -12.98 49.01 -39.15
C ALA A 83 -12.39 48.33 -37.92
N ILE A 84 -11.38 48.93 -37.27
CA ILE A 84 -10.80 48.42 -36.00
C ILE A 84 -11.86 48.39 -34.90
N GLN A 85 -12.63 49.49 -34.75
CA GLN A 85 -13.68 49.54 -33.72
C GLN A 85 -14.78 48.51 -33.99
N LYS A 86 -15.26 48.41 -35.22
CA LYS A 86 -16.28 47.41 -35.58
C LYS A 86 -15.77 45.99 -35.35
N LEU A 87 -14.54 45.71 -35.75
CA LEU A 87 -13.93 44.42 -35.59
C LEU A 87 -13.77 44.04 -34.10
N SER A 88 -13.38 45.01 -33.25
CA SER A 88 -13.26 44.78 -31.80
C SER A 88 -14.61 44.54 -31.14
N VAL A 89 -15.66 45.20 -31.57
CA VAL A 89 -17.01 44.99 -31.03
C VAL A 89 -17.61 43.64 -31.44
N GLU A 90 -17.45 43.25 -32.71
CA GLU A 90 -18.05 42.02 -33.24
C GLU A 90 -17.22 40.75 -32.96
N LEU A 91 -15.86 40.82 -32.97
CA LEU A 91 -15.01 39.67 -32.64
C LEU A 91 -14.61 39.58 -31.16
N GLY A 92 -14.68 40.69 -30.41
CA GLY A 92 -14.31 40.73 -29.00
C GLY A 92 -14.98 39.64 -28.15
N PRO A 93 -16.32 39.52 -28.19
CA PRO A 93 -17.01 38.45 -27.48
C PRO A 93 -16.52 37.05 -27.88
N ARG A 94 -16.36 36.77 -29.17
CA ARG A 94 -15.86 35.50 -29.71
C ARG A 94 -14.39 35.26 -29.32
N ALA A 95 -13.59 36.29 -29.21
CA ALA A 95 -12.18 36.21 -28.83
C ALA A 95 -11.98 35.90 -27.31
N THR A 96 -13.00 36.12 -26.51
CA THR A 96 -12.97 35.86 -25.06
C THR A 96 -13.78 34.64 -24.64
N GLU A 97 -14.57 34.08 -25.54
CA GLU A 97 -15.37 32.88 -25.28
C GLU A 97 -14.47 31.69 -24.96
N PRO A 98 -14.73 30.91 -23.87
CA PRO A 98 -13.95 29.74 -23.54
C PRO A 98 -13.99 28.71 -24.67
N LEU A 99 -12.82 28.18 -25.03
CA LEU A 99 -12.67 27.07 -25.96
C LEU A 99 -12.99 25.75 -25.22
N ASN A 100 -13.91 24.98 -25.78
CA ASN A 100 -14.19 23.64 -25.31
C ASN A 100 -13.19 22.67 -25.97
N LEU A 101 -12.38 22.04 -25.15
CA LEU A 101 -11.28 21.15 -25.60
C LEU A 101 -11.60 19.72 -25.19
N THR A 102 -11.31 18.74 -26.03
CA THR A 102 -11.58 17.32 -25.76
C THR A 102 -10.36 16.45 -26.04
N VAL A 103 -10.19 15.41 -25.23
CA VAL A 103 -9.31 14.26 -25.47
C VAL A 103 -10.05 13.00 -25.07
N GLY A 104 -10.43 12.16 -26.03
CA GLY A 104 -11.32 11.03 -25.78
C GLY A 104 -12.65 11.48 -25.18
N GLU A 105 -13.02 10.93 -24.04
CA GLU A 105 -14.26 11.30 -23.32
C GLU A 105 -14.07 12.48 -22.34
N LYS A 106 -12.85 12.95 -22.15
CA LYS A 106 -12.57 14.05 -21.23
C LYS A 106 -12.75 15.39 -21.92
N GLU A 107 -13.28 16.35 -21.17
CA GLU A 107 -13.51 17.72 -21.61
C GLU A 107 -12.85 18.71 -20.66
N ALA A 108 -12.36 19.81 -21.20
CA ALA A 108 -11.83 20.93 -20.45
C ALA A 108 -12.16 22.24 -21.16
N GLN A 109 -12.22 23.33 -20.41
CA GLN A 109 -12.41 24.68 -20.96
C GLN A 109 -11.13 25.49 -20.81
N LEU A 110 -10.78 26.23 -21.86
CA LEU A 110 -9.63 27.11 -21.89
C LEU A 110 -10.09 28.51 -22.29
N LYS A 111 -9.87 29.50 -21.43
CA LYS A 111 -10.09 30.90 -21.80
C LYS A 111 -8.93 31.38 -22.67
N PRO A 112 -9.19 31.91 -23.88
CA PRO A 112 -8.13 32.34 -24.78
C PRO A 112 -7.19 33.38 -24.16
N VAL A 113 -7.68 34.30 -23.35
CA VAL A 113 -6.89 35.32 -22.65
C VAL A 113 -5.88 34.69 -21.67
N ASP A 114 -6.29 33.63 -20.95
CA ASP A 114 -5.42 32.92 -20.00
C ASP A 114 -4.32 32.15 -20.74
N ALA A 115 -4.64 31.69 -21.96
CA ALA A 115 -3.68 31.03 -22.85
C ALA A 115 -2.83 32.02 -23.68
N GLY A 116 -2.96 33.32 -23.46
CA GLY A 116 -2.18 34.32 -24.20
C GLY A 116 -2.56 34.46 -25.66
N LEU A 117 -3.81 34.07 -26.01
CA LEU A 117 -4.38 34.27 -27.35
C LEU A 117 -5.16 35.57 -27.42
N ALA A 118 -4.83 36.40 -28.39
CA ALA A 118 -5.50 37.68 -28.61
C ALA A 118 -5.63 37.98 -30.10
N VAL A 119 -6.54 38.87 -30.44
CA VAL A 119 -6.71 39.38 -31.80
C VAL A 119 -5.99 40.72 -31.93
N ASP A 120 -5.10 40.84 -32.91
CA ASP A 120 -4.61 42.15 -33.32
C ASP A 120 -5.55 42.75 -34.34
N TYR A 121 -6.48 43.55 -33.83
CA TYR A 121 -7.48 44.20 -34.67
C TYR A 121 -6.85 45.18 -35.66
N ALA A 122 -5.76 45.87 -35.28
CA ALA A 122 -5.10 46.84 -36.11
C ALA A 122 -4.35 46.15 -37.29
N GLN A 123 -3.54 45.13 -36.97
CA GLN A 123 -2.87 44.32 -37.99
C GLN A 123 -3.87 43.56 -38.88
N SER A 124 -4.98 43.09 -38.33
CA SER A 124 -6.05 42.44 -39.10
C SER A 124 -6.64 43.37 -40.15
N VAL A 125 -6.93 44.63 -39.80
CA VAL A 125 -7.45 45.64 -40.71
C VAL A 125 -6.38 46.04 -41.74
N ASP A 126 -5.14 46.17 -41.33
CA ASP A 126 -4.01 46.44 -42.24
C ASP A 126 -3.77 45.30 -43.26
N ALA A 127 -3.85 44.03 -42.82
CA ALA A 127 -3.81 42.86 -43.68
C ALA A 127 -4.99 42.79 -44.66
N ALA A 128 -6.17 43.23 -44.27
CA ALA A 128 -7.35 43.36 -45.14
C ALA A 128 -7.21 44.53 -46.15
N GLY A 129 -6.12 45.28 -46.06
CA GLY A 129 -5.83 46.40 -46.95
C GLY A 129 -6.29 47.76 -46.39
N GLY A 130 -6.52 47.93 -45.11
CA GLY A 130 -6.76 49.21 -44.43
C GLY A 130 -5.53 50.13 -44.45
N GLY A 131 -5.75 51.44 -44.29
CA GLY A 131 -4.69 52.44 -44.17
C GLY A 131 -4.33 53.12 -45.49
N LYS A 132 -3.58 54.22 -45.48
CA LYS A 132 -3.15 55.00 -46.66
C LYS A 132 -2.03 54.29 -47.44
N SER A 133 -2.11 54.34 -48.80
CA SER A 133 -1.05 53.77 -49.63
C SER A 133 -1.00 54.50 -50.98
N LEU A 134 0.22 54.71 -51.46
CA LEU A 134 0.50 55.26 -52.77
C LEU A 134 0.52 54.19 -53.89
N ASN A 135 0.29 52.93 -53.57
CA ASN A 135 0.31 51.83 -54.54
C ASN A 135 -0.97 51.88 -55.42
N PRO A 136 -0.86 52.08 -56.77
CA PRO A 136 -2.02 52.19 -57.64
C PRO A 136 -2.87 50.92 -57.71
N LEU A 137 -2.26 49.73 -57.56
CA LEU A 137 -2.99 48.47 -57.51
C LEU A 137 -3.86 48.36 -56.24
N ARG A 138 -3.38 48.93 -55.14
CA ARG A 138 -4.18 48.98 -53.92
C ARG A 138 -5.35 49.96 -54.04
N ILE A 139 -5.15 51.15 -54.63
CA ILE A 139 -6.24 52.11 -54.89
C ILE A 139 -7.34 51.44 -55.72
N LEU A 140 -6.96 50.69 -56.76
CA LEU A 140 -7.93 49.94 -57.55
C LEU A 140 -8.62 48.84 -56.76
N ARG A 141 -7.89 48.08 -55.97
CA ARG A 141 -8.47 47.04 -55.09
C ARG A 141 -9.39 47.62 -54.03
N THR A 142 -9.11 48.82 -53.48
CA THR A 142 -9.96 49.48 -52.48
C THR A 142 -11.31 49.87 -53.07
N LEU A 143 -11.34 50.22 -54.36
CA LEU A 143 -12.58 50.61 -55.06
C LEU A 143 -13.42 49.42 -55.55
N THR A 144 -12.78 48.37 -56.00
CA THR A 144 -13.44 47.27 -56.73
C THR A 144 -13.33 45.90 -56.07
N GLY A 145 -12.39 45.71 -55.15
CA GLY A 145 -12.04 44.42 -54.59
C GLY A 145 -12.19 44.36 -53.08
N GLY A 146 -11.65 43.32 -52.54
CA GLY A 146 -11.63 42.92 -51.12
C GLY A 146 -11.84 41.43 -51.03
N SER A 147 -11.15 40.77 -50.14
CA SER A 147 -11.26 39.33 -49.88
C SER A 147 -11.61 39.10 -48.44
N ALA A 148 -12.19 37.96 -48.20
CA ALA A 148 -12.31 37.47 -46.83
C ALA A 148 -10.94 36.94 -46.36
N ILE A 149 -10.50 37.39 -45.22
CA ILE A 149 -9.29 36.92 -44.54
C ILE A 149 -9.56 36.54 -43.11
N ASP A 150 -8.72 35.76 -42.51
CA ASP A 150 -8.75 35.49 -41.06
C ASP A 150 -8.16 36.68 -40.29
N ALA A 151 -8.63 36.89 -39.07
CA ALA A 151 -8.04 37.86 -38.19
C ALA A 151 -6.61 37.47 -37.81
N VAL A 152 -5.75 38.48 -37.67
CA VAL A 152 -4.38 38.27 -37.19
C VAL A 152 -4.41 37.98 -35.71
N ILE A 153 -3.89 36.84 -35.32
CA ILE A 153 -3.84 36.37 -33.95
C ILE A 153 -2.47 36.69 -33.37
N VAL A 154 -2.42 37.22 -32.18
CA VAL A 154 -1.21 37.34 -31.36
C VAL A 154 -1.18 36.17 -30.38
N VAL A 155 -0.08 35.51 -30.30
CA VAL A 155 0.14 34.35 -29.40
C VAL A 155 1.29 34.66 -28.46
N ASP A 156 1.01 34.69 -27.15
CA ASP A 156 2.03 34.66 -26.12
C ASP A 156 2.42 33.19 -25.88
N GLN A 157 3.49 32.76 -26.56
CA GLN A 157 3.91 31.35 -26.54
C GLN A 157 4.21 30.82 -25.15
N PRO A 158 4.89 31.55 -24.23
CA PRO A 158 5.06 31.12 -22.84
C PRO A 158 3.74 30.85 -22.11
N ARG A 159 2.75 31.73 -22.27
CA ARG A 159 1.41 31.56 -21.66
C ARG A 159 0.65 30.39 -22.28
N LEU A 160 0.70 30.26 -23.60
CA LEU A 160 0.07 29.13 -24.29
C LEU A 160 0.66 27.80 -23.82
N ASN A 161 1.98 27.70 -23.75
CA ASN A 161 2.64 26.49 -23.28
C ASN A 161 2.31 26.18 -21.81
N ALA A 162 2.24 27.20 -20.97
CA ALA A 162 1.83 27.01 -19.57
C ALA A 162 0.39 26.50 -19.48
N ALA A 163 -0.54 27.11 -20.25
CA ALA A 163 -1.94 26.69 -20.30
C ALA A 163 -2.09 25.24 -20.82
N VAL A 164 -1.36 24.87 -21.86
CA VAL A 164 -1.34 23.49 -22.37
C VAL A 164 -0.73 22.53 -21.35
N GLY A 165 0.28 22.96 -20.58
CA GLY A 165 0.82 22.19 -19.46
C GLY A 165 -0.22 21.91 -18.36
N GLU A 166 -1.09 22.87 -18.05
CA GLU A 166 -2.21 22.64 -17.12
C GLU A 166 -3.27 21.71 -17.72
N LEU A 167 -3.57 21.85 -19.02
CA LEU A 167 -4.45 20.91 -19.72
C LEU A 167 -3.90 19.49 -19.73
N ALA A 168 -2.59 19.33 -19.85
CA ALA A 168 -1.95 18.00 -19.76
C ALA A 168 -2.21 17.32 -18.40
N LYS A 169 -2.27 18.08 -17.29
CA LYS A 169 -2.61 17.51 -15.98
C LYS A 169 -4.05 16.99 -15.91
N ILE A 170 -4.97 17.57 -16.69
CA ILE A 170 -6.38 17.17 -16.75
C ILE A 170 -6.55 15.96 -17.67
N PHE A 171 -5.92 15.98 -18.83
CA PHE A 171 -6.13 14.99 -19.88
C PHE A 171 -5.25 13.75 -19.73
N ASN A 172 -4.03 13.90 -19.20
CA ASN A 172 -3.13 12.76 -19.03
C ASN A 172 -3.70 11.77 -18.03
N GLN A 173 -3.66 10.51 -18.41
CA GLN A 173 -3.97 9.38 -17.54
C GLN A 173 -3.23 8.15 -18.01
N GLU A 174 -2.82 7.32 -17.06
CA GLU A 174 -2.27 6.01 -17.36
C GLU A 174 -3.41 5.03 -17.72
N PRO A 175 -3.15 4.05 -18.58
CA PRO A 175 -4.12 3.01 -18.88
C PRO A 175 -4.37 2.18 -17.61
N VAL A 176 -5.62 1.80 -17.41
CA VAL A 176 -6.04 0.96 -16.29
C VAL A 176 -6.60 -0.34 -16.83
N ASP A 177 -6.03 -1.46 -16.41
CA ASP A 177 -6.46 -2.78 -16.80
C ASP A 177 -7.84 -3.14 -16.23
N ALA A 178 -8.60 -3.89 -17.01
CA ALA A 178 -9.77 -4.58 -16.49
C ALA A 178 -9.37 -5.59 -15.42
N THR A 179 -10.15 -5.69 -14.36
CA THR A 179 -9.91 -6.68 -13.30
C THR A 179 -11.19 -7.44 -12.96
N LEU A 180 -11.00 -8.70 -12.59
CA LEU A 180 -12.08 -9.58 -12.15
C LEU A 180 -11.85 -10.04 -10.71
N ARG A 181 -12.92 -10.13 -9.95
CA ARG A 181 -12.91 -10.78 -8.63
C ARG A 181 -14.28 -11.38 -8.32
N TYR A 182 -14.29 -12.36 -7.45
CA TYR A 182 -15.52 -12.80 -6.81
C TYR A 182 -15.82 -12.00 -5.55
N ASP A 183 -17.08 -11.68 -5.36
CA ASP A 183 -17.66 -11.14 -4.15
C ASP A 183 -18.76 -12.08 -3.68
N GLY A 184 -18.43 -13.01 -2.77
CA GLY A 184 -19.24 -14.20 -2.55
C GLY A 184 -19.29 -15.07 -3.80
N THR A 185 -20.48 -15.21 -4.39
CA THR A 185 -20.69 -15.89 -5.70
C THR A 185 -21.00 -14.91 -6.83
N LYS A 186 -20.94 -13.60 -6.56
CA LYS A 186 -21.11 -12.57 -7.59
C LYS A 186 -19.76 -12.24 -8.23
N ILE A 187 -19.74 -12.11 -9.54
CA ILE A 187 -18.57 -11.66 -10.28
C ILE A 187 -18.60 -10.13 -10.29
N LYS A 188 -17.53 -9.52 -9.87
CA LYS A 188 -17.29 -8.06 -9.93
C LYS A 188 -16.19 -7.80 -10.93
N GLN A 189 -16.50 -6.97 -11.91
CA GLN A 189 -15.56 -6.50 -12.93
C GLN A 189 -15.33 -5.01 -12.74
N LYS A 190 -14.07 -4.61 -12.73
CA LYS A 190 -13.68 -3.21 -12.90
C LYS A 190 -13.35 -3.04 -14.37
N GLN A 191 -13.95 -2.02 -14.99
CA GLN A 191 -13.73 -1.71 -16.40
C GLN A 191 -12.30 -1.21 -16.64
N ALA A 192 -11.75 -1.58 -17.78
CA ALA A 192 -10.53 -1.03 -18.29
C ALA A 192 -10.72 0.44 -18.72
N GLN A 193 -9.67 1.20 -18.66
CA GLN A 193 -9.65 2.59 -19.15
C GLN A 193 -8.39 2.79 -20.01
N GLU A 194 -8.56 3.42 -21.15
CA GLU A 194 -7.45 3.81 -22.00
C GLU A 194 -6.59 4.87 -21.30
N GLY A 195 -5.31 4.80 -21.52
CA GLY A 195 -4.39 5.87 -21.18
C GLY A 195 -4.39 6.96 -22.25
N ALA A 196 -4.09 8.18 -21.87
CA ALA A 196 -3.93 9.30 -22.78
C ALA A 196 -2.80 10.20 -22.31
N VAL A 197 -1.95 10.62 -23.23
CA VAL A 197 -0.90 11.61 -22.98
C VAL A 197 -1.04 12.74 -24.00
N LEU A 198 -1.39 13.94 -23.54
CA LEU A 198 -1.55 15.09 -24.41
C LEU A 198 -0.23 15.43 -25.10
N GLN A 199 -0.24 15.50 -26.43
CA GLN A 199 0.89 15.96 -27.23
C GLN A 199 0.93 17.49 -27.19
N GLN A 200 1.72 18.07 -26.28
CA GLN A 200 1.62 19.50 -25.92
C GLN A 200 1.87 20.43 -27.09
N ASP A 201 2.92 20.22 -27.88
CA ASP A 201 3.22 21.09 -29.05
C ASP A 201 2.14 21.00 -30.15
N PRO A 202 1.72 19.81 -30.59
CA PRO A 202 0.58 19.68 -31.50
C PRO A 202 -0.73 20.25 -30.92
N ALA A 203 -0.97 20.12 -29.61
CA ALA A 203 -2.15 20.68 -28.97
C ALA A 203 -2.14 22.22 -29.00
N ALA A 204 -0.99 22.85 -28.71
CA ALA A 204 -0.81 24.29 -28.81
C ALA A 204 -1.07 24.79 -30.24
N ALA A 205 -0.53 24.07 -31.25
CA ALA A 205 -0.79 24.37 -32.64
C ALA A 205 -2.27 24.24 -33.03
N THR A 206 -2.93 23.17 -32.55
CA THR A 206 -4.37 22.93 -32.79
C THR A 206 -5.22 24.02 -32.15
N ILE A 207 -4.95 24.40 -30.91
CA ILE A 207 -5.64 25.47 -30.21
C ILE A 207 -5.49 26.81 -30.98
N THR A 208 -4.25 27.14 -31.36
CA THR A 208 -3.97 28.38 -32.12
C THR A 208 -4.67 28.39 -33.48
N SER A 209 -4.63 27.31 -34.23
CA SER A 209 -5.22 27.23 -35.58
C SER A 209 -6.76 27.20 -35.56
N SER A 210 -7.35 26.70 -34.46
CA SER A 210 -8.81 26.61 -34.27
C SER A 210 -9.42 27.89 -33.69
N PHE A 211 -8.59 28.75 -33.07
CA PHE A 211 -9.05 29.97 -32.44
C PHE A 211 -9.79 30.86 -33.43
N LEU A 212 -11.01 31.30 -33.08
CA LEU A 212 -11.96 32.08 -33.91
C LEU A 212 -12.53 31.34 -35.14
N LYS A 213 -12.08 30.13 -35.47
CA LYS A 213 -12.52 29.38 -36.64
C LYS A 213 -13.53 28.29 -36.33
N VAL A 214 -13.36 27.62 -35.20
CA VAL A 214 -14.21 26.49 -34.79
C VAL A 214 -15.24 26.94 -33.76
N THR A 215 -16.49 26.57 -34.01
CA THR A 215 -17.62 26.83 -33.10
C THR A 215 -18.10 25.51 -32.48
N GLY A 216 -17.29 24.90 -31.68
CA GLY A 216 -17.63 23.62 -31.04
C GLY A 216 -16.42 23.02 -30.31
N PRO A 217 -16.53 21.78 -29.81
CA PRO A 217 -15.42 21.11 -29.14
C PRO A 217 -14.23 20.93 -30.10
N ILE A 218 -13.06 21.28 -29.62
CA ILE A 218 -11.78 21.12 -30.33
C ILE A 218 -11.11 19.87 -29.79
N ALA A 219 -10.98 18.85 -30.63
CA ALA A 219 -10.25 17.63 -30.28
C ALA A 219 -8.74 17.90 -30.29
N LEU A 220 -8.09 17.70 -29.17
CA LEU A 220 -6.65 17.87 -29.04
C LEU A 220 -5.92 16.55 -29.34
N PRO A 221 -4.77 16.61 -29.99
CA PRO A 221 -3.96 15.44 -30.26
C PRO A 221 -3.37 14.87 -28.97
N ALA A 222 -3.59 13.58 -28.75
CA ALA A 222 -3.04 12.83 -27.62
C ALA A 222 -2.55 11.47 -28.10
N GLU A 223 -1.56 10.95 -27.43
CA GLU A 223 -1.12 9.58 -27.61
C GLU A 223 -2.00 8.69 -26.73
N ILE A 224 -2.77 7.82 -27.36
CA ILE A 224 -3.66 6.87 -26.65
C ILE A 224 -2.93 5.56 -26.45
N SER A 225 -2.89 5.09 -25.22
CA SER A 225 -2.34 3.78 -24.85
C SER A 225 -3.44 2.83 -24.40
N GLN A 226 -3.44 1.64 -24.94
CA GLN A 226 -4.43 0.62 -24.59
C GLN A 226 -4.06 -0.03 -23.25
N PRO A 227 -5.04 -0.39 -22.40
CA PRO A 227 -4.80 -1.23 -21.24
C PRO A 227 -4.32 -2.60 -21.68
N ALA A 228 -3.44 -3.22 -20.88
CA ALA A 228 -2.91 -4.54 -21.19
C ALA A 228 -3.99 -5.63 -21.09
N VAL A 229 -4.98 -5.44 -20.22
CA VAL A 229 -6.19 -6.28 -20.13
C VAL A 229 -7.40 -5.43 -20.50
N THR A 230 -8.04 -5.78 -21.62
CA THR A 230 -9.20 -5.07 -22.14
C THR A 230 -10.52 -5.54 -21.48
N ASN A 231 -11.60 -4.79 -21.71
CA ASN A 231 -12.94 -5.21 -21.27
C ASN A 231 -13.41 -6.48 -21.97
N ASP A 232 -13.14 -6.61 -23.26
CA ASP A 232 -13.51 -7.79 -24.05
C ASP A 232 -12.82 -9.05 -23.54
N GLU A 233 -11.53 -8.95 -23.18
CA GLU A 233 -10.80 -10.06 -22.58
C GLU A 233 -11.38 -10.45 -21.21
N ALA A 234 -11.69 -9.47 -20.36
CA ALA A 234 -12.32 -9.73 -19.09
C ALA A 234 -13.69 -10.40 -19.25
N ASP A 235 -14.50 -9.94 -20.21
CA ASP A 235 -15.81 -10.53 -20.54
C ASP A 235 -15.67 -11.94 -21.08
N GLN A 236 -14.66 -12.21 -21.89
CA GLN A 236 -14.34 -13.56 -22.34
C GLN A 236 -13.99 -14.48 -21.18
N VAL A 237 -13.14 -14.03 -20.23
CA VAL A 237 -12.80 -14.81 -19.03
C VAL A 237 -14.02 -15.03 -18.13
N VAL A 238 -14.91 -14.04 -18.04
CA VAL A 238 -16.20 -14.21 -17.34
C VAL A 238 -17.03 -15.32 -17.97
N ALA A 239 -17.15 -15.32 -19.27
CA ALA A 239 -17.98 -16.29 -20.00
C ALA A 239 -17.38 -17.70 -20.00
N THR A 240 -16.08 -17.82 -20.26
CA THR A 240 -15.41 -19.12 -20.47
C THR A 240 -14.93 -19.77 -19.18
N PHE A 241 -14.65 -18.98 -18.14
CA PHE A 241 -14.14 -19.52 -16.89
C PHE A 241 -14.91 -19.07 -15.65
N ALA A 242 -15.10 -17.75 -15.43
CA ALA A 242 -15.54 -17.29 -14.12
C ALA A 242 -16.98 -17.74 -13.78
N LYS A 243 -17.90 -17.67 -14.73
CA LYS A 243 -19.28 -18.20 -14.54
C LYS A 243 -19.29 -19.73 -14.44
N PRO A 244 -18.70 -20.50 -15.38
CA PRO A 244 -18.63 -21.94 -15.28
C PRO A 244 -17.98 -22.46 -14.00
N ALA A 245 -16.90 -21.86 -13.56
CA ALA A 245 -16.14 -22.33 -12.38
C ALA A 245 -16.98 -22.41 -11.10
N ILE A 246 -17.96 -21.53 -10.95
CA ILE A 246 -18.83 -21.46 -9.76
C ILE A 246 -20.30 -21.79 -10.05
N SER A 247 -20.61 -22.39 -11.20
CA SER A 247 -22.01 -22.72 -11.57
C SER A 247 -22.64 -23.72 -10.62
N ASP A 248 -21.89 -24.75 -10.25
CA ASP A 248 -22.39 -25.90 -9.49
C ASP A 248 -21.37 -26.42 -8.49
N PRO A 249 -21.80 -27.15 -7.44
CA PRO A 249 -20.88 -27.81 -6.53
C PRO A 249 -20.05 -28.90 -7.22
N ILE A 250 -18.83 -29.10 -6.73
CA ILE A 250 -17.98 -30.24 -7.10
C ILE A 250 -18.13 -31.33 -6.06
N LYS A 251 -18.58 -32.51 -6.47
CA LYS A 251 -18.70 -33.70 -5.60
C LYS A 251 -17.35 -34.41 -5.47
N VAL A 252 -16.82 -34.42 -4.25
CA VAL A 252 -15.52 -35.06 -3.94
C VAL A 252 -15.76 -36.38 -3.21
N LYS A 253 -15.36 -37.50 -3.82
CA LYS A 253 -15.39 -38.82 -3.23
C LYS A 253 -14.05 -39.16 -2.59
N VAL A 254 -14.08 -39.59 -1.34
CA VAL A 254 -12.87 -39.93 -0.57
C VAL A 254 -12.84 -41.41 -0.31
N ASN A 255 -11.76 -42.10 -0.67
CA ASN A 255 -11.56 -43.54 -0.44
C ASN A 255 -12.77 -44.41 -0.80
N GLY A 256 -13.57 -43.99 -1.79
CA GLY A 256 -14.69 -44.76 -2.28
C GLY A 256 -15.98 -44.77 -1.44
N ALA A 257 -15.89 -44.39 -0.16
CA ALA A 257 -17.03 -44.56 0.77
C ALA A 257 -17.67 -43.20 1.19
N LYS A 258 -16.89 -42.21 1.53
CA LYS A 258 -17.38 -40.90 2.00
C LYS A 258 -17.27 -39.84 0.91
N SER A 259 -18.20 -38.91 0.86
CA SER A 259 -18.18 -37.80 -0.09
C SER A 259 -18.52 -36.50 0.60
N PHE A 260 -18.03 -35.40 0.04
CA PHE A 260 -18.39 -34.06 0.41
C PHE A 260 -18.52 -33.18 -0.83
N GLU A 261 -19.06 -32.00 -0.66
CA GLU A 261 -19.23 -31.06 -1.76
C GLU A 261 -18.40 -29.78 -1.51
N ILE A 262 -17.72 -29.33 -2.55
CA ILE A 262 -17.11 -28.01 -2.61
C ILE A 262 -18.12 -27.10 -3.30
N THR A 263 -18.71 -26.19 -2.53
CA THR A 263 -19.78 -25.32 -3.01
C THR A 263 -19.23 -24.19 -3.89
N PRO A 264 -20.06 -23.56 -4.74
CA PRO A 264 -19.69 -22.37 -5.52
C PRO A 264 -19.02 -21.27 -4.68
N ARG A 265 -19.51 -21.03 -3.48
CA ARG A 265 -18.93 -20.04 -2.56
C ARG A 265 -17.51 -20.41 -2.10
N MET A 266 -17.25 -21.69 -1.86
CA MET A 266 -15.91 -22.18 -1.51
C MET A 266 -14.94 -22.03 -2.68
N LEU A 267 -15.40 -22.31 -3.91
CA LEU A 267 -14.64 -22.15 -5.15
C LEU A 267 -14.32 -20.67 -5.39
N ALA A 268 -15.34 -19.81 -5.37
CA ALA A 268 -15.19 -18.37 -5.55
C ALA A 268 -14.18 -17.75 -4.58
N GLY A 269 -14.22 -18.15 -3.31
CA GLY A 269 -13.27 -17.69 -2.31
C GLY A 269 -11.83 -18.23 -2.47
N SER A 270 -11.62 -19.15 -3.42
CA SER A 270 -10.34 -19.83 -3.64
C SER A 270 -9.72 -19.52 -5.00
N ILE A 271 -10.47 -18.86 -5.89
CA ILE A 271 -10.02 -18.47 -7.23
C ILE A 271 -9.73 -16.97 -7.21
N SER A 272 -8.63 -16.58 -7.81
CA SER A 272 -8.27 -15.20 -8.10
C SER A 272 -7.95 -15.05 -9.59
N PHE A 273 -8.11 -13.84 -10.10
CA PHE A 273 -7.75 -13.50 -11.48
C PHE A 273 -6.52 -12.60 -11.40
N VAL A 274 -5.46 -12.98 -12.08
CA VAL A 274 -4.18 -12.27 -12.07
C VAL A 274 -3.77 -11.94 -13.49
N GLN A 275 -3.24 -10.73 -13.69
CA GLN A 275 -2.65 -10.37 -14.97
C GLN A 275 -1.28 -11.08 -15.12
N ARG A 276 -1.08 -11.71 -16.27
CA ARG A 276 0.20 -12.27 -16.69
C ARG A 276 0.37 -12.04 -18.20
N ASP A 277 1.48 -11.42 -18.56
CA ASP A 277 1.83 -11.17 -19.97
C ASP A 277 0.69 -10.53 -20.78
N GLY A 278 0.03 -9.54 -20.19
CA GLY A 278 -1.09 -8.82 -20.80
C GLY A 278 -2.43 -9.57 -20.80
N THR A 279 -2.51 -10.74 -20.20
CA THR A 279 -3.74 -11.54 -20.15
C THR A 279 -4.25 -11.75 -18.73
N LEU A 280 -5.55 -11.97 -18.58
CA LEU A 280 -6.21 -12.21 -17.30
C LEU A 280 -6.33 -13.72 -17.03
N VAL A 281 -5.46 -14.23 -16.16
CA VAL A 281 -5.35 -15.66 -15.88
C VAL A 281 -6.06 -16.03 -14.57
N PRO A 282 -7.02 -16.98 -14.57
CA PRO A 282 -7.60 -17.50 -13.35
C PRO A 282 -6.62 -18.43 -12.62
N VAL A 283 -6.48 -18.26 -11.32
CA VAL A 283 -5.60 -19.04 -10.45
C VAL A 283 -6.38 -19.63 -9.30
N LEU A 284 -6.42 -20.96 -9.20
CA LEU A 284 -6.94 -21.67 -8.05
C LEU A 284 -5.86 -21.80 -6.97
N ASP A 285 -6.03 -21.09 -5.85
CA ASP A 285 -5.14 -21.14 -4.68
C ASP A 285 -5.46 -22.41 -3.86
N GLU A 286 -4.51 -23.32 -3.81
CA GLU A 286 -4.64 -24.60 -3.11
C GLU A 286 -4.88 -24.46 -1.60
N LYS A 287 -4.20 -23.49 -0.97
CA LYS A 287 -4.31 -23.26 0.49
C LYS A 287 -5.66 -22.64 0.84
N LYS A 288 -6.13 -21.68 0.02
CA LYS A 288 -7.46 -21.10 0.17
C LYS A 288 -8.55 -22.14 -0.08
N LEU A 289 -8.41 -22.97 -1.12
CA LEU A 289 -9.36 -24.04 -1.43
C LEU A 289 -9.53 -24.99 -0.24
N ARG A 290 -8.41 -25.51 0.30
CA ARG A 290 -8.45 -26.41 1.46
C ARG A 290 -9.02 -25.72 2.70
N ARG A 291 -8.69 -24.46 2.93
CA ARG A 291 -9.22 -23.66 4.05
C ARG A 291 -10.74 -23.46 3.92
N ASN A 292 -11.21 -23.06 2.73
CA ASN A 292 -12.62 -22.80 2.48
C ASN A 292 -13.45 -24.09 2.49
N ALA A 293 -12.87 -25.22 2.05
CA ALA A 293 -13.48 -26.54 2.13
C ALA A 293 -13.49 -27.14 3.56
N ARG A 294 -12.84 -26.53 4.56
CA ARG A 294 -12.73 -27.06 5.93
C ARG A 294 -14.05 -27.47 6.56
N PRO A 295 -15.18 -26.73 6.42
CA PRO A 295 -16.47 -27.16 6.95
C PRO A 295 -16.98 -28.46 6.32
N ALA A 296 -16.73 -28.65 5.03
CA ALA A 296 -17.09 -29.87 4.32
C ALA A 296 -16.16 -31.05 4.67
N LEU A 297 -14.85 -30.77 4.82
CA LEU A 297 -13.86 -31.77 5.24
C LEU A 297 -14.11 -32.31 6.65
N ARG A 298 -14.67 -31.53 7.56
CA ARG A 298 -15.04 -32.01 8.91
C ARG A 298 -16.08 -33.12 8.89
N LYS A 299 -16.91 -33.18 7.85
CA LYS A 299 -17.95 -34.24 7.70
C LYS A 299 -17.39 -35.61 7.34
N ILE A 300 -16.13 -35.70 6.94
CA ILE A 300 -15.50 -36.97 6.52
C ILE A 300 -14.64 -37.63 7.61
N GLU A 301 -14.76 -37.15 8.86
CA GLU A 301 -14.10 -37.75 10.03
C GLU A 301 -12.57 -37.95 9.83
N LEU A 302 -11.88 -36.90 9.38
CA LEU A 302 -10.44 -36.90 9.31
C LEU A 302 -9.85 -37.06 10.72
N VAL A 303 -8.87 -37.94 10.84
CA VAL A 303 -8.13 -38.08 12.09
C VAL A 303 -7.17 -36.93 12.23
N GLU A 304 -7.35 -36.07 13.22
CA GLU A 304 -6.39 -34.99 13.49
C GLU A 304 -5.10 -35.56 14.09
N PRO A 305 -3.92 -35.18 13.61
CA PRO A 305 -2.66 -35.61 14.19
C PRO A 305 -2.49 -35.03 15.59
N LYS A 306 -2.05 -35.88 16.50
CA LYS A 306 -1.75 -35.47 17.88
C LYS A 306 -0.26 -35.65 18.14
N ASN A 307 0.40 -34.59 18.55
CA ASN A 307 1.80 -34.64 18.94
C ASN A 307 2.03 -35.54 20.14
N ALA A 308 3.15 -36.22 20.12
CA ALA A 308 3.63 -36.86 21.33
C ALA A 308 3.84 -35.82 22.44
N THR A 309 3.69 -36.25 23.67
CA THR A 309 4.02 -35.43 24.83
C THR A 309 4.57 -36.30 25.96
N VAL A 310 5.03 -35.65 27.02
CA VAL A 310 5.42 -36.36 28.26
C VAL A 310 4.49 -35.88 29.37
N ARG A 311 3.92 -36.82 30.10
CA ARG A 311 3.07 -36.55 31.25
C ARG A 311 3.49 -37.40 32.45
N LEU A 312 3.12 -36.96 33.63
CA LEU A 312 3.28 -37.78 34.80
C LEU A 312 2.10 -38.76 34.90
N VAL A 313 2.41 -40.04 34.89
CA VAL A 313 1.46 -41.12 35.11
C VAL A 313 1.97 -41.91 36.34
N ASN A 314 1.15 -42.02 37.37
CA ASN A 314 1.51 -42.61 38.66
C ASN A 314 2.83 -42.04 39.23
N GLY A 315 2.97 -40.69 39.13
CA GLY A 315 4.13 -39.97 39.67
C GLY A 315 5.44 -40.13 38.87
N LYS A 316 5.42 -40.79 37.70
CA LYS A 316 6.60 -40.98 36.85
C LYS A 316 6.40 -40.44 35.46
N PRO A 317 7.43 -39.84 34.83
CA PRO A 317 7.31 -39.33 33.45
C PRO A 317 7.06 -40.49 32.46
N LYS A 318 6.01 -40.40 31.67
CA LYS A 318 5.66 -41.36 30.63
C LYS A 318 5.46 -40.60 29.31
N VAL A 319 6.06 -41.12 28.24
CA VAL A 319 5.79 -40.61 26.89
C VAL A 319 4.41 -41.05 26.48
N ILE A 320 3.56 -40.08 26.12
CA ILE A 320 2.28 -40.31 25.46
C ILE A 320 2.56 -40.29 23.96
N PRO A 321 2.27 -41.37 23.24
CA PRO A 321 2.60 -41.48 21.82
C PRO A 321 1.91 -40.43 20.96
N ALA A 322 2.60 -40.05 19.89
CA ALA A 322 1.97 -39.31 18.82
C ALA A 322 0.93 -40.18 18.10
N VAL A 323 -0.11 -39.55 17.63
CA VAL A 323 -1.11 -40.17 16.73
C VAL A 323 -0.97 -39.46 15.39
N ASN A 324 -0.62 -40.20 14.36
CA ASN A 324 -0.67 -39.66 13.00
C ASN A 324 -2.12 -39.53 12.57
N GLY A 325 -2.40 -38.43 11.92
CA GLY A 325 -3.69 -38.15 11.37
C GLY A 325 -3.85 -38.63 9.92
N THR A 326 -5.00 -38.33 9.38
CA THR A 326 -5.28 -38.43 7.95
C THR A 326 -5.73 -37.07 7.46
N THR A 327 -5.29 -36.68 6.27
CA THR A 327 -5.65 -35.40 5.68
C THR A 327 -5.85 -35.52 4.18
N ILE A 328 -6.55 -34.54 3.63
CA ILE A 328 -6.51 -34.24 2.20
C ILE A 328 -5.59 -33.04 2.08
N THR A 329 -4.44 -33.21 1.43
CA THR A 329 -3.50 -32.11 1.23
C THR A 329 -4.11 -31.04 0.32
N ALA A 330 -3.62 -29.81 0.42
CA ALA A 330 -4.06 -28.71 -0.45
C ALA A 330 -3.77 -29.03 -1.93
N ASP A 331 -2.61 -29.56 -2.20
CA ASP A 331 -2.16 -29.99 -3.53
C ASP A 331 -3.06 -31.09 -4.13
N ASN A 332 -3.34 -32.17 -3.38
CA ASN A 332 -4.21 -33.25 -3.86
C ASN A 332 -5.64 -32.76 -4.15
N LEU A 333 -6.14 -31.86 -3.31
CA LEU A 333 -7.47 -31.27 -3.51
C LEU A 333 -7.49 -30.38 -4.75
N LYS A 334 -6.48 -29.53 -4.95
CA LYS A 334 -6.34 -28.69 -6.15
C LYS A 334 -6.26 -29.55 -7.41
N LYS A 335 -5.33 -30.50 -7.47
CA LYS A 335 -5.11 -31.39 -8.63
C LYS A 335 -6.38 -32.14 -9.04
N ALA A 336 -7.22 -32.50 -8.06
CA ALA A 336 -8.48 -33.15 -8.35
C ALA A 336 -9.55 -32.17 -8.85
N VAL A 337 -9.64 -30.99 -8.27
CA VAL A 337 -10.70 -29.99 -8.51
C VAL A 337 -10.47 -29.20 -9.81
N GLU A 338 -9.23 -28.79 -10.05
CA GLU A 338 -8.86 -27.90 -11.15
C GLU A 338 -9.32 -28.39 -12.55
N PRO A 339 -9.18 -29.68 -12.93
CA PRO A 339 -9.61 -30.17 -14.24
C PRO A 339 -11.12 -30.16 -14.46
N VAL A 340 -11.92 -30.05 -13.41
CA VAL A 340 -13.40 -30.09 -13.48
C VAL A 340 -14.07 -28.76 -13.20
N LEU A 341 -13.28 -27.68 -12.97
CA LEU A 341 -13.82 -26.36 -12.62
C LEU A 341 -14.83 -25.82 -13.64
N ILE A 342 -14.55 -26.00 -14.92
CA ILE A 342 -15.38 -25.48 -16.02
C ILE A 342 -16.28 -26.54 -16.67
N LYS A 343 -16.30 -27.77 -16.10
CA LYS A 343 -17.15 -28.82 -16.62
C LYS A 343 -18.63 -28.63 -16.26
N PRO A 344 -19.55 -29.16 -17.07
CA PRO A 344 -20.97 -29.14 -16.74
C PRO A 344 -21.30 -29.83 -15.41
N ALA A 345 -22.42 -29.49 -14.79
CA ALA A 345 -22.86 -29.96 -13.48
C ALA A 345 -22.76 -31.47 -13.28
N GLY A 346 -23.19 -32.26 -14.26
CA GLY A 346 -23.15 -33.73 -14.21
C GLY A 346 -21.73 -34.33 -14.12
N GLU A 347 -20.74 -33.65 -14.65
CA GLU A 347 -19.34 -34.10 -14.75
C GLU A 347 -18.44 -33.56 -13.62
N ARG A 348 -18.95 -32.74 -12.74
CA ARG A 348 -18.19 -32.12 -11.62
C ARG A 348 -18.03 -33.11 -10.45
N LYS A 349 -17.40 -34.25 -10.73
CA LYS A 349 -17.18 -35.34 -9.78
C LYS A 349 -15.70 -35.73 -9.79
N VAL A 350 -15.11 -35.78 -8.62
CA VAL A 350 -13.67 -36.10 -8.47
C VAL A 350 -13.45 -37.11 -7.36
N ARG A 351 -12.31 -37.79 -7.40
CA ARG A 351 -11.85 -38.69 -6.34
C ARG A 351 -10.56 -38.13 -5.73
N VAL A 352 -10.48 -38.12 -4.40
CA VAL A 352 -9.28 -37.70 -3.67
C VAL A 352 -8.92 -38.78 -2.66
N GLN A 353 -7.63 -39.10 -2.59
CA GLN A 353 -7.09 -40.04 -1.61
C GLN A 353 -6.71 -39.32 -0.32
N LEU A 354 -6.93 -39.98 0.82
CA LEU A 354 -6.38 -39.57 2.09
C LEU A 354 -4.87 -39.78 2.10
N THR A 355 -4.16 -38.81 2.58
CA THR A 355 -2.72 -38.90 2.88
C THR A 355 -2.51 -38.93 4.38
N GLY A 356 -1.45 -39.61 4.82
CA GLY A 356 -1.06 -39.58 6.21
C GLY A 356 -0.62 -38.15 6.61
N ASP A 357 -1.16 -37.66 7.71
CA ASP A 357 -0.79 -36.39 8.33
C ASP A 357 0.09 -36.71 9.54
N LYS A 358 1.38 -36.54 9.40
CA LYS A 358 2.32 -36.87 10.48
C LYS A 358 2.23 -35.82 11.59
N ALA A 359 2.18 -36.30 12.84
CA ALA A 359 2.35 -35.42 13.98
C ALA A 359 3.68 -34.66 13.88
N SER A 360 3.65 -33.36 14.15
CA SER A 360 4.83 -32.49 14.06
C SER A 360 5.87 -32.76 15.14
N PHE A 361 5.50 -33.51 16.19
CA PHE A 361 6.39 -34.00 17.22
C PHE A 361 6.12 -35.50 17.47
N SER A 362 7.02 -36.32 16.99
CA SER A 362 6.88 -37.79 16.98
C SER A 362 7.14 -38.43 18.35
N THR A 363 6.66 -39.65 18.52
CA THR A 363 6.97 -40.49 19.71
C THR A 363 8.47 -40.72 19.90
N ALA A 364 9.21 -40.85 18.79
CA ALA A 364 10.64 -41.03 18.84
C ALA A 364 11.37 -39.79 19.37
N GLU A 365 10.96 -38.62 18.94
CA GLU A 365 11.47 -37.33 19.45
C GLU A 365 11.16 -37.15 20.93
N ALA A 366 9.92 -37.44 21.35
CA ALA A 366 9.55 -37.38 22.76
C ALA A 366 10.37 -38.32 23.63
N LYS A 367 10.72 -39.52 23.15
CA LYS A 367 11.62 -40.44 23.84
C LYS A 367 13.05 -39.90 23.95
N LYS A 368 13.54 -39.17 22.93
CA LYS A 368 14.86 -38.51 22.92
C LYS A 368 14.98 -37.40 23.97
N LEU A 369 13.86 -36.83 24.45
CA LEU A 369 13.88 -35.86 25.55
C LEU A 369 14.44 -36.40 26.85
N ARG A 370 14.41 -37.72 27.08
CA ARG A 370 15.05 -38.43 28.22
C ARG A 370 14.68 -37.83 29.58
N ILE A 371 13.40 -37.48 29.79
CA ILE A 371 12.89 -36.95 31.06
C ILE A 371 12.77 -38.14 32.05
N LYS A 372 13.55 -38.14 33.14
CA LYS A 372 13.68 -39.31 34.01
C LYS A 372 13.40 -39.06 35.49
N ARG A 373 13.78 -37.88 36.00
CA ARG A 373 13.74 -37.59 37.44
C ARG A 373 13.54 -36.09 37.71
N VAL A 374 13.25 -35.75 38.94
CA VAL A 374 13.26 -34.36 39.41
C VAL A 374 14.70 -33.87 39.47
N THR A 375 14.99 -32.77 38.77
CA THR A 375 16.31 -32.12 38.72
C THR A 375 16.37 -30.86 39.56
N GLY A 376 15.21 -30.20 39.77
CA GLY A 376 15.06 -29.06 40.67
C GLY A 376 13.64 -29.03 41.23
N GLN A 377 13.51 -28.63 42.47
CA GLN A 377 12.22 -28.53 43.18
C GLN A 377 12.27 -27.38 44.14
N PHE A 378 11.15 -26.68 44.27
CA PHE A 378 10.97 -25.69 45.30
C PHE A 378 9.52 -25.63 45.78
N THR A 379 9.33 -25.26 47.07
CA THR A 379 8.03 -25.10 47.71
C THR A 379 7.99 -23.76 48.45
N THR A 380 6.93 -23.01 48.26
CA THR A 380 6.66 -21.83 49.10
C THR A 380 5.31 -21.96 49.77
N TYR A 381 5.20 -21.34 50.96
CA TYR A 381 4.01 -21.40 51.77
C TYR A 381 3.27 -20.05 51.76
N PHE A 382 1.95 -20.07 51.87
CA PHE A 382 1.12 -18.87 51.94
C PHE A 382 0.06 -18.94 53.05
N PRO A 383 -0.24 -17.82 53.71
CA PRO A 383 -1.34 -17.76 54.67
C PRO A 383 -2.66 -18.05 53.97
N TYR A 384 -3.60 -18.65 54.69
CA TYR A 384 -4.94 -18.89 54.17
C TYR A 384 -5.64 -17.57 53.88
N LEU A 385 -5.99 -17.40 52.62
CA LEU A 385 -6.93 -16.40 52.11
C LEU A 385 -7.63 -17.05 50.90
N PRO A 386 -8.97 -17.00 50.79
CA PRO A 386 -9.70 -17.70 49.74
C PRO A 386 -9.15 -17.43 48.34
N TYR A 387 -8.86 -16.17 48.03
CA TYR A 387 -8.32 -15.77 46.71
C TYR A 387 -6.95 -16.39 46.39
N ARG A 388 -6.10 -16.67 47.42
CA ARG A 388 -4.80 -17.31 47.21
C ARG A 388 -4.95 -18.75 46.74
N ASN A 389 -5.87 -19.50 47.38
CA ASN A 389 -6.18 -20.86 46.94
C ASN A 389 -6.66 -20.90 45.47
N ILE A 390 -7.48 -19.89 45.06
CA ILE A 390 -8.00 -19.78 43.70
C ILE A 390 -6.87 -19.37 42.74
N ASN A 391 -6.24 -18.23 42.95
CA ASN A 391 -5.31 -17.64 42.01
C ASN A 391 -4.01 -18.45 41.88
N ILE A 392 -3.42 -18.89 43.00
CA ILE A 392 -2.20 -19.71 42.99
C ILE A 392 -2.52 -21.11 42.44
N GLY A 393 -3.69 -21.65 42.77
CA GLY A 393 -4.15 -22.93 42.23
C GLY A 393 -4.38 -22.89 40.74
N ARG A 394 -5.01 -21.82 40.24
CA ARG A 394 -5.20 -21.63 38.79
C ARG A 394 -3.88 -21.49 38.07
N ALA A 395 -2.95 -20.66 38.55
CA ALA A 395 -1.62 -20.51 37.99
C ALA A 395 -0.85 -21.86 37.98
N ALA A 396 -0.87 -22.58 39.09
CA ALA A 396 -0.24 -23.89 39.19
C ALA A 396 -0.83 -24.91 38.19
N ALA A 397 -2.16 -24.94 38.04
CA ALA A 397 -2.81 -25.82 37.08
C ALA A 397 -2.41 -25.51 35.60
N LEU A 398 -2.23 -24.25 35.24
CA LEU A 398 -1.79 -23.83 33.93
C LEU A 398 -0.31 -24.11 33.69
N ILE A 399 0.55 -23.94 34.69
CA ILE A 399 1.98 -24.26 34.65
C ILE A 399 2.20 -25.76 34.54
N ASN A 400 1.34 -26.55 35.19
CA ASN A 400 1.51 -27.99 35.29
C ASN A 400 1.40 -28.69 33.93
N GLY A 401 2.40 -29.49 33.58
CA GLY A 401 2.43 -30.24 32.33
C GLY A 401 3.09 -29.49 31.18
N THR A 402 3.63 -28.30 31.41
CA THR A 402 4.43 -27.60 30.41
C THR A 402 5.67 -28.40 30.07
N LEU A 403 5.81 -28.74 28.79
CA LEU A 403 6.94 -29.49 28.25
C LEU A 403 7.83 -28.55 27.45
N LEU A 404 9.11 -28.50 27.81
CA LEU A 404 10.10 -27.68 27.10
C LEU A 404 11.12 -28.62 26.43
N LYS A 405 11.24 -28.53 25.12
CA LYS A 405 12.32 -29.18 24.37
C LYS A 405 13.65 -28.44 24.59
N PRO A 406 14.79 -29.03 24.23
CA PRO A 406 16.04 -28.30 24.19
C PRO A 406 15.95 -27.00 23.41
N GLY A 407 16.43 -25.89 23.99
CA GLY A 407 16.42 -24.55 23.41
C GLY A 407 15.12 -23.77 23.64
N GLU A 408 14.01 -24.40 24.03
CA GLU A 408 12.74 -23.70 24.24
C GLU A 408 12.74 -22.84 25.51
N ILE A 409 12.02 -21.73 25.43
CA ILE A 409 11.87 -20.75 26.52
C ILE A 409 10.49 -20.92 27.17
N PHE A 410 10.51 -21.02 28.49
CA PHE A 410 9.31 -20.88 29.31
C PHE A 410 9.02 -19.39 29.55
N SER A 411 7.79 -18.97 29.37
CA SER A 411 7.27 -17.67 29.77
C SER A 411 6.05 -17.88 30.67
N LEU A 412 6.10 -17.39 31.88
CA LEU A 412 4.97 -17.53 32.80
C LEU A 412 3.74 -16.78 32.29
N ASN A 413 3.95 -15.59 31.73
CA ASN A 413 2.85 -14.81 31.16
C ASN A 413 2.21 -15.54 29.98
N GLN A 414 2.98 -16.18 29.12
CA GLN A 414 2.46 -16.94 27.99
C GLN A 414 1.68 -18.19 28.44
N VAL A 415 2.19 -18.90 29.47
CA VAL A 415 1.59 -20.15 29.98
C VAL A 415 0.33 -19.88 30.79
N VAL A 416 0.37 -18.85 31.64
CA VAL A 416 -0.74 -18.52 32.56
C VAL A 416 -1.77 -17.61 31.91
N GLY A 417 -1.35 -16.79 30.94
CA GLY A 417 -2.21 -15.82 30.27
C GLY A 417 -2.56 -14.61 31.13
N GLU A 418 -3.45 -13.78 30.64
CA GLU A 418 -3.99 -12.62 31.37
C GLU A 418 -4.84 -13.06 32.59
N ARG A 419 -4.69 -12.37 33.70
CA ARG A 419 -5.36 -12.70 34.97
C ARG A 419 -6.74 -12.06 35.01
N THR A 420 -7.68 -12.59 34.23
CA THR A 420 -9.07 -12.14 34.18
C THR A 420 -9.99 -13.10 34.89
N ALA A 421 -11.20 -12.64 35.25
CA ALA A 421 -12.24 -13.50 35.83
C ALA A 421 -12.64 -14.62 34.85
N ALA A 422 -12.70 -14.32 33.53
CA ALA A 422 -12.98 -15.32 32.49
C ALA A 422 -11.91 -16.42 32.45
N ASN A 423 -10.66 -16.09 32.78
CA ASN A 423 -9.55 -17.06 32.88
C ASN A 423 -9.51 -17.77 34.25
N GLY A 424 -10.48 -17.55 35.12
CA GLY A 424 -10.61 -18.22 36.42
C GLY A 424 -9.81 -17.58 37.55
N PHE A 425 -9.45 -16.31 37.45
CA PHE A 425 -8.81 -15.55 38.53
C PHE A 425 -9.81 -14.68 39.25
N THR A 426 -9.52 -14.38 40.50
CA THR A 426 -10.32 -13.51 41.37
C THR A 426 -9.46 -12.37 41.89
N GLU A 427 -10.12 -11.35 42.44
CA GLU A 427 -9.44 -10.24 43.11
C GLU A 427 -8.65 -10.71 44.33
N GLY A 428 -7.50 -10.12 44.52
CA GLY A 428 -6.64 -10.36 45.68
C GLY A 428 -5.61 -9.25 45.82
N TYR A 429 -4.96 -9.20 46.96
CA TYR A 429 -3.97 -8.16 47.21
C TYR A 429 -2.71 -8.33 46.35
N ILE A 430 -2.32 -7.27 45.69
CA ILE A 430 -1.04 -7.09 44.98
C ILE A 430 -0.27 -5.93 45.60
N ILE A 431 1.02 -5.86 45.33
CA ILE A 431 1.88 -4.70 45.67
C ILE A 431 2.11 -3.90 44.40
N LYS A 432 1.59 -2.65 44.37
CA LYS A 432 1.78 -1.73 43.27
C LYS A 432 2.24 -0.40 43.84
N ASP A 433 3.35 0.13 43.33
CA ASP A 433 3.97 1.38 43.80
C ASP A 433 4.22 1.40 45.32
N GLY A 434 4.61 0.24 45.87
CA GLY A 434 4.87 0.08 47.31
C GLY A 434 3.63 0.03 48.19
N ARG A 435 2.42 -0.02 47.64
CA ARG A 435 1.15 -0.09 48.36
C ARG A 435 0.38 -1.36 48.03
N PHE A 436 -0.42 -1.83 48.99
CA PHE A 436 -1.35 -2.95 48.76
C PHE A 436 -2.61 -2.46 48.02
N ARG A 437 -2.94 -3.13 46.92
CA ARG A 437 -4.16 -2.88 46.14
C ARG A 437 -4.87 -4.19 45.84
N LYS A 438 -6.18 -4.14 45.67
CA LYS A 438 -6.93 -5.30 45.17
C LYS A 438 -6.98 -5.26 43.67
N GLU A 439 -6.44 -6.29 43.01
CA GLU A 439 -6.51 -6.50 41.59
C GLU A 439 -6.66 -8.00 41.27
N LEU A 440 -7.15 -8.31 40.05
CA LEU A 440 -7.28 -9.70 39.60
C LEU A 440 -5.91 -10.40 39.56
N GLY A 441 -5.87 -11.64 40.05
CA GLY A 441 -4.65 -12.44 40.06
C GLY A 441 -3.70 -12.19 41.23
N GLY A 442 -4.13 -11.47 42.27
CA GLY A 442 -3.32 -11.30 43.49
C GLY A 442 -2.78 -12.63 44.01
N GLY A 443 -1.48 -12.69 44.28
CA GLY A 443 -0.75 -13.89 44.72
C GLY A 443 -0.02 -14.69 43.62
N VAL A 444 -0.22 -14.42 42.32
CA VAL A 444 0.41 -15.15 41.21
C VAL A 444 1.95 -15.01 41.20
N SER A 445 2.51 -13.88 41.69
CA SER A 445 3.96 -13.72 41.89
C SER A 445 4.56 -14.79 42.82
N GLN A 446 3.77 -15.40 43.70
CA GLN A 446 4.23 -16.56 44.49
C GLN A 446 4.48 -17.79 43.60
N SER A 447 3.62 -18.02 42.59
CA SER A 447 3.82 -19.09 41.62
C SER A 447 5.07 -18.82 40.77
N ALA A 448 5.30 -17.55 40.40
CA ALA A 448 6.52 -17.14 39.69
C ALA A 448 7.77 -17.37 40.55
N THR A 449 7.78 -16.93 41.81
CA THR A 449 8.90 -17.13 42.73
C THR A 449 9.22 -18.63 42.94
N THR A 450 8.18 -19.46 43.08
CA THR A 450 8.37 -20.90 43.27
C THR A 450 8.91 -21.55 42.01
N THR A 451 8.41 -21.15 40.83
CA THR A 451 8.88 -21.64 39.53
C THR A 451 10.32 -21.21 39.27
N PHE A 452 10.67 -19.95 39.56
CA PHE A 452 12.04 -19.45 39.47
C PHE A 452 13.01 -20.29 40.31
N ASN A 453 12.69 -20.54 41.56
CA ASN A 453 13.56 -21.33 42.41
C ASN A 453 13.68 -22.80 41.92
N ALA A 454 12.60 -23.41 41.45
CA ALA A 454 12.65 -24.76 40.89
C ALA A 454 13.55 -24.84 39.65
N MET A 455 13.45 -23.87 38.73
CA MET A 455 14.32 -23.81 37.54
C MET A 455 15.77 -23.46 37.91
N PHE A 456 15.97 -22.60 38.90
CA PHE A 456 17.25 -22.22 39.43
C PHE A 456 18.03 -23.46 39.91
N PHE A 457 17.42 -24.31 40.76
CA PHE A 457 18.05 -25.53 41.25
C PHE A 457 18.11 -26.64 40.20
N ALA A 458 17.25 -26.59 39.15
CA ALA A 458 17.40 -27.50 37.99
C ALA A 458 18.58 -27.14 37.09
N GLY A 459 19.18 -25.99 37.26
CA GLY A 459 20.32 -25.54 36.46
C GLY A 459 19.94 -24.95 35.09
N LEU A 460 18.69 -24.56 34.88
CA LEU A 460 18.22 -23.97 33.62
C LEU A 460 18.66 -22.51 33.51
N LYS A 461 18.75 -22.00 32.29
CA LYS A 461 19.23 -20.65 32.01
C LYS A 461 18.16 -19.60 32.35
N ASP A 462 18.48 -18.68 33.22
CA ASP A 462 17.66 -17.51 33.52
C ASP A 462 17.69 -16.51 32.36
N ILE A 463 16.52 -16.06 31.91
CA ILE A 463 16.37 -15.09 30.83
C ILE A 463 15.78 -13.79 31.36
N GLU A 464 14.72 -13.88 32.17
CA GLU A 464 14.05 -12.70 32.74
C GLU A 464 13.42 -13.07 34.07
N HIS A 465 13.85 -12.41 35.12
CA HIS A 465 13.14 -12.38 36.41
C HIS A 465 13.42 -11.06 37.12
N LYS A 466 12.51 -10.65 37.96
CA LYS A 466 12.68 -9.44 38.78
C LYS A 466 12.21 -9.71 40.20
N PRO A 467 13.07 -9.61 41.22
CA PRO A 467 12.63 -9.64 42.61
C PRO A 467 11.65 -8.50 42.95
N HIS A 468 10.92 -8.63 44.05
CA HIS A 468 10.04 -7.54 44.52
C HIS A 468 10.89 -6.30 44.90
N GLY A 469 10.31 -5.13 44.74
CA GLY A 469 10.95 -3.88 45.16
C GLY A 469 11.14 -3.77 46.67
N LEU A 470 10.24 -4.45 47.44
CA LEU A 470 10.27 -4.54 48.88
C LEU A 470 10.62 -5.96 49.30
N PHE A 471 11.37 -6.10 50.41
CA PHE A 471 11.69 -7.43 50.94
C PHE A 471 10.44 -8.09 51.53
N ILE A 472 10.14 -9.29 51.09
CA ILE A 472 9.04 -10.13 51.56
C ILE A 472 9.65 -11.35 52.25
N ASP A 473 9.52 -11.43 53.60
CA ASP A 473 10.16 -12.42 54.45
C ASP A 473 9.82 -13.88 54.16
N ARG A 474 8.66 -14.13 53.53
CA ARG A 474 8.24 -15.48 53.14
C ARG A 474 9.00 -16.08 51.97
N TYR A 475 9.80 -15.27 51.28
CA TYR A 475 10.58 -15.70 50.11
C TYR A 475 12.10 -15.73 50.40
N PRO A 476 12.85 -16.56 49.69
CA PRO A 476 14.31 -16.53 49.80
C PRO A 476 14.85 -15.19 49.35
N VAL A 477 15.64 -14.55 50.18
CA VAL A 477 16.24 -13.24 49.90
C VAL A 477 16.94 -13.23 48.53
N GLY A 478 16.56 -12.30 47.68
CA GLY A 478 17.09 -12.12 46.32
C GLY A 478 16.60 -13.14 45.29
N ARG A 479 16.04 -14.27 45.71
CA ARG A 479 15.53 -15.32 44.80
C ARG A 479 14.02 -15.27 44.69
N GLU A 480 13.52 -14.16 44.23
CA GLU A 480 12.11 -13.87 44.01
C GLU A 480 11.84 -13.58 42.54
N ALA A 481 10.61 -13.78 42.10
CA ALA A 481 10.13 -13.34 40.81
C ALA A 481 8.76 -12.70 40.94
N THR A 482 8.68 -11.44 40.51
CA THR A 482 7.45 -10.68 40.37
C THR A 482 6.97 -10.80 38.93
N VAL A 483 5.66 -10.85 38.72
CA VAL A 483 5.07 -10.86 37.38
C VAL A 483 3.88 -9.92 37.32
N ALA A 484 3.75 -9.22 36.19
CA ALA A 484 2.63 -8.35 35.85
C ALA A 484 2.33 -8.48 34.35
N TRP A 485 1.06 -8.70 34.04
CA TRP A 485 0.64 -8.84 32.64
C TRP A 485 0.46 -7.46 31.98
N PRO A 486 0.94 -7.25 30.75
CA PRO A 486 1.87 -8.11 29.99
C PRO A 486 3.35 -7.73 30.20
N SER A 487 3.65 -6.75 31.06
CA SER A 487 4.89 -5.95 31.10
C SER A 487 6.05 -6.58 31.86
N LEU A 488 5.81 -7.50 32.79
CA LEU A 488 6.85 -8.13 33.60
C LEU A 488 6.63 -9.64 33.66
N ASP A 489 7.63 -10.40 33.26
CA ASP A 489 7.54 -11.86 33.12
C ASP A 489 8.60 -12.61 33.95
N LEU A 490 8.38 -13.90 34.11
CA LEU A 490 9.40 -14.87 34.45
C LEU A 490 9.69 -15.71 33.21
N LYS A 491 10.89 -15.61 32.67
CA LYS A 491 11.34 -16.41 31.53
C LYS A 491 12.63 -17.16 31.86
N PHE A 492 12.68 -18.42 31.46
CA PHE A 492 13.88 -19.23 31.51
C PHE A 492 13.98 -20.14 30.29
N GLN A 493 15.19 -20.51 29.90
CA GLN A 493 15.44 -21.37 28.76
C GLN A 493 15.89 -22.74 29.22
N ASN A 494 15.38 -23.77 28.57
CA ASN A 494 15.97 -25.10 28.65
C ASN A 494 17.24 -25.15 27.78
N ASP A 495 18.36 -24.74 28.34
CA ASP A 495 19.68 -24.74 27.68
C ASP A 495 20.37 -26.13 27.73
N THR A 496 19.67 -27.17 28.18
CA THR A 496 20.17 -28.54 28.24
C THR A 496 19.83 -29.32 26.95
N LYS A 497 20.52 -30.43 26.73
CA LYS A 497 20.20 -31.39 25.63
C LYS A 497 19.02 -32.32 25.95
N TYR A 498 18.38 -32.18 27.10
CA TYR A 498 17.25 -32.99 27.56
C TYR A 498 15.96 -32.18 27.57
N GLY A 499 14.81 -32.84 27.54
CA GLY A 499 13.53 -32.16 27.77
C GLY A 499 13.33 -31.80 29.24
N VAL A 500 12.53 -30.79 29.48
CA VAL A 500 12.06 -30.41 30.82
C VAL A 500 10.54 -30.46 30.87
N LEU A 501 9.98 -31.23 31.81
CA LEU A 501 8.55 -31.22 32.12
C LEU A 501 8.37 -30.50 33.44
N VAL A 502 7.55 -29.42 33.42
CA VAL A 502 7.22 -28.65 34.62
C VAL A 502 6.01 -29.28 35.30
N GLN A 503 6.15 -29.67 36.55
CA GLN A 503 5.06 -30.08 37.41
C GLN A 503 4.80 -28.97 38.43
N ALA A 504 3.54 -28.52 38.57
CA ALA A 504 3.14 -27.57 39.58
C ALA A 504 1.84 -28.02 40.24
N TYR A 505 1.79 -27.94 41.56
CA TYR A 505 0.58 -28.27 42.32
C TYR A 505 0.53 -27.48 43.64
N ILE A 506 -0.66 -27.35 44.19
CA ILE A 506 -0.86 -26.72 45.50
C ILE A 506 -1.41 -27.69 46.51
N VAL A 507 -1.09 -27.44 47.78
CA VAL A 507 -1.89 -27.88 48.93
C VAL A 507 -2.69 -26.64 49.37
N LYS A 508 -4.02 -26.73 49.33
CA LYS A 508 -4.86 -25.59 49.70
C LYS A 508 -4.68 -25.26 51.18
N GLY A 509 -4.59 -23.97 51.48
CA GLY A 509 -4.66 -23.51 52.86
C GLY A 509 -6.05 -23.62 53.43
N THR A 510 -6.15 -23.69 54.76
CA THR A 510 -7.38 -23.62 55.54
C THR A 510 -7.18 -22.57 56.63
N PRO A 511 -8.23 -22.15 57.37
CA PRO A 511 -8.06 -21.23 58.49
C PRO A 511 -7.03 -21.68 59.54
N SER A 512 -6.83 -22.99 59.70
CA SER A 512 -5.88 -23.59 60.64
C SER A 512 -4.51 -23.95 60.03
N HIS A 513 -4.37 -23.98 58.71
CA HIS A 513 -3.15 -24.45 58.04
C HIS A 513 -2.76 -23.56 56.87
N ARG A 514 -1.46 -23.27 56.74
CA ARG A 514 -0.92 -22.57 55.58
C ARG A 514 -1.05 -23.42 54.33
N GLY A 515 -1.40 -22.80 53.20
CA GLY A 515 -1.32 -23.44 51.92
C GLY A 515 0.13 -23.45 51.40
N SER A 516 0.39 -24.28 50.41
CA SER A 516 1.70 -24.32 49.73
C SER A 516 1.55 -24.52 48.22
N ILE A 517 2.52 -24.01 47.48
CA ILE A 517 2.72 -24.35 46.08
C ILE A 517 4.09 -25.00 45.91
N THR A 518 4.10 -26.13 45.22
CA THR A 518 5.32 -26.85 44.87
C THR A 518 5.49 -26.91 43.35
N VAL A 519 6.68 -26.56 42.87
CA VAL A 519 7.07 -26.70 41.46
C VAL A 519 8.26 -27.64 41.37
N ARG A 520 8.20 -28.59 40.43
CA ARG A 520 9.26 -29.55 40.12
C ARG A 520 9.63 -29.47 38.66
N MET A 521 10.93 -29.46 38.38
CA MET A 521 11.49 -29.62 37.03
C MET A 521 11.91 -31.08 36.85
N TRP A 522 11.16 -31.78 36.02
CA TRP A 522 11.48 -33.15 35.64
C TRP A 522 12.35 -33.15 34.38
N SER A 523 13.52 -33.76 34.44
CA SER A 523 14.48 -33.85 33.34
C SER A 523 15.48 -34.98 33.54
N THR A 524 16.59 -34.97 32.83
CA THR A 524 17.83 -35.65 33.16
C THR A 524 18.83 -34.62 33.67
N LYS A 525 19.54 -34.92 34.75
CA LYS A 525 20.52 -33.99 35.31
C LYS A 525 21.60 -33.63 34.28
N ALA A 526 21.81 -32.33 34.11
CA ALA A 526 22.91 -31.77 33.36
C ALA A 526 24.12 -31.50 34.26
N TYR A 527 23.87 -31.25 35.55
CA TYR A 527 24.86 -31.02 36.59
C TYR A 527 24.61 -31.98 37.76
N ASP A 528 25.66 -32.34 38.49
CA ASP A 528 25.52 -33.19 39.67
C ASP A 528 24.73 -32.49 40.77
N LYS A 529 25.05 -31.22 40.98
CA LYS A 529 24.42 -30.37 42.00
C LYS A 529 24.40 -28.90 41.56
N VAL A 530 23.32 -28.19 41.85
CA VAL A 530 23.23 -26.75 41.73
C VAL A 530 22.84 -26.17 43.07
N VAL A 531 23.60 -25.21 43.58
CA VAL A 531 23.37 -24.60 44.90
C VAL A 531 23.41 -23.07 44.83
N ALA A 532 22.81 -22.43 45.79
CA ALA A 532 22.99 -21.01 46.05
C ALA A 532 23.96 -20.83 47.22
N THR A 533 24.84 -19.84 47.13
CA THR A 533 25.60 -19.38 48.31
C THR A 533 24.66 -18.66 49.29
N SER A 534 25.10 -18.54 50.54
CA SER A 534 24.41 -17.69 51.50
C SER A 534 24.32 -16.25 50.99
N PRO A 535 23.13 -15.59 51.07
CA PRO A 535 22.97 -14.21 50.63
C PRO A 535 23.71 -13.27 51.60
N VAL A 536 24.52 -12.37 51.06
CA VAL A 536 25.20 -11.30 51.79
C VAL A 536 24.37 -10.02 51.67
N LYS A 537 23.93 -9.47 52.82
CA LYS A 537 23.18 -8.23 52.90
C LYS A 537 24.12 -7.08 53.24
N SER A 538 23.94 -5.93 52.62
CA SER A 538 24.75 -4.71 52.84
C SER A 538 23.90 -3.45 52.57
N ASN A 539 24.46 -2.28 52.82
CA ASN A 539 23.87 -0.98 52.50
C ASN A 539 22.42 -0.83 52.99
N PHE A 540 22.23 -1.08 54.28
CA PHE A 540 20.90 -0.98 54.92
C PHE A 540 20.40 0.48 54.91
N THR A 541 19.14 0.64 54.55
CA THR A 541 18.42 1.91 54.49
C THR A 541 17.12 1.85 55.28
N THR A 542 16.70 2.99 55.83
CA THR A 542 15.43 3.10 56.58
C THR A 542 14.48 4.01 55.83
N GLY A 543 13.19 3.67 55.85
CA GLY A 543 12.13 4.52 55.28
C GLY A 543 11.83 5.73 56.17
N ARG A 544 11.10 6.68 55.63
CA ARG A 544 10.61 7.87 56.33
C ARG A 544 9.36 7.54 57.16
N VAL A 545 9.09 8.36 58.16
CA VAL A 545 7.80 8.38 58.85
C VAL A 545 6.87 9.27 58.03
N ILE A 546 5.76 8.75 57.59
CA ILE A 546 4.69 9.46 56.88
C ILE A 546 3.48 9.52 57.81
N LYS A 547 2.98 10.72 58.03
CA LYS A 547 1.72 10.96 58.73
C LYS A 547 0.63 11.05 57.68
N ASP A 548 -0.40 10.24 57.79
CA ASP A 548 -1.51 10.15 56.84
C ASP A 548 -2.82 10.38 57.63
N ASP A 549 -3.55 11.40 57.24
CA ASP A 549 -4.84 11.80 57.83
C ASP A 549 -6.04 11.38 56.98
N SER A 550 -5.81 10.58 55.90
CA SER A 550 -6.87 10.06 55.05
C SER A 550 -7.76 9.06 55.81
N LYS A 551 -9.05 9.03 55.46
CA LYS A 551 -10.04 8.09 56.07
C LYS A 551 -9.67 6.61 55.84
N ASP A 552 -8.94 6.33 54.78
CA ASP A 552 -8.53 4.98 54.37
C ASP A 552 -7.09 4.67 54.77
N CYS A 553 -6.52 5.41 55.73
CA CYS A 553 -5.16 5.21 56.19
C CYS A 553 -4.99 3.83 56.81
N GLU A 554 -4.05 3.04 56.33
CA GLU A 554 -3.59 1.80 56.95
C GLU A 554 -2.19 1.98 57.53
N PRO A 555 -2.02 1.83 58.87
CA PRO A 555 -0.71 1.97 59.50
C PRO A 555 0.23 0.86 59.05
N THR A 556 1.46 1.21 58.67
CA THR A 556 2.45 0.24 58.25
C THR A 556 3.69 0.27 59.12
N SER A 557 4.23 -0.91 59.41
CA SER A 557 5.53 -1.05 60.07
C SER A 557 6.65 -0.90 59.03
N PRO A 558 7.73 -0.17 59.35
CA PRO A 558 8.84 0.02 58.42
C PRO A 558 9.62 -1.30 58.25
N VAL A 559 9.92 -1.61 57.00
CA VAL A 559 10.87 -2.67 56.66
C VAL A 559 12.14 -2.00 56.13
N ARG A 560 13.31 -2.40 56.64
CA ARG A 560 14.59 -1.86 56.17
C ARG A 560 14.87 -2.31 54.72
N GLY A 561 15.30 -1.40 53.89
CA GLY A 561 15.89 -1.68 52.60
C GLY A 561 17.33 -2.15 52.75
N PHE A 562 17.84 -2.90 51.82
CA PHE A 562 19.24 -3.37 51.76
C PHE A 562 19.59 -3.89 50.38
N ASP A 563 20.89 -3.96 50.09
CA ASP A 563 21.43 -4.66 48.95
C ASP A 563 21.68 -6.13 49.33
N VAL A 564 21.42 -7.04 48.39
CA VAL A 564 21.73 -8.45 48.54
C VAL A 564 22.56 -8.96 47.39
N ARG A 565 23.54 -9.81 47.66
CA ARG A 565 24.36 -10.51 46.68
C ARG A 565 24.46 -11.99 47.04
N TYR A 566 24.39 -12.85 46.04
CA TYR A 566 24.59 -14.29 46.17
C TYR A 566 25.06 -14.87 44.84
N GLN A 567 25.56 -16.11 44.87
CA GLN A 567 25.99 -16.84 43.68
C GLN A 567 25.17 -18.12 43.51
N ARG A 568 24.99 -18.53 42.26
CA ARG A 568 24.53 -19.85 41.86
C ARG A 568 25.74 -20.64 41.37
N LEU A 569 26.00 -21.77 42.00
CA LEU A 569 27.16 -22.64 41.73
C LEU A 569 26.68 -23.94 41.12
N PHE A 570 27.30 -24.32 40.00
CA PHE A 570 27.02 -25.53 39.28
C PHE A 570 28.19 -26.49 39.47
N TYR A 571 27.91 -27.69 39.95
CA TYR A 571 28.90 -28.72 40.21
C TYR A 571 28.84 -29.82 39.18
N GLN A 572 30.02 -30.28 38.74
CA GLN A 572 30.22 -31.43 37.90
C GLN A 572 31.48 -32.17 38.41
N ASN A 573 31.38 -33.48 38.63
CA ASN A 573 32.47 -34.30 39.17
C ASN A 573 33.09 -33.70 40.44
N GLY A 574 32.26 -33.22 41.33
CA GLY A 574 32.67 -32.63 42.62
C GLY A 574 33.23 -31.19 42.54
N SER A 575 33.48 -30.66 41.36
CA SER A 575 34.06 -29.34 41.16
C SER A 575 33.04 -28.33 40.64
N VAL A 576 33.24 -27.04 40.96
CA VAL A 576 32.41 -25.94 40.43
C VAL A 576 32.81 -25.63 38.98
N VAL A 577 31.94 -25.94 38.04
CA VAL A 577 32.16 -25.72 36.59
C VAL A 577 31.58 -24.43 36.05
N ARG A 578 30.60 -23.84 36.77
CA ARG A 578 29.96 -22.59 36.38
C ARG A 578 29.53 -21.80 37.62
N ARG A 579 29.64 -20.47 37.52
CA ARG A 579 29.17 -19.53 38.56
C ARG A 579 28.31 -18.46 37.90
N GLU A 580 27.22 -18.11 38.55
CA GLU A 580 26.38 -16.97 38.17
C GLU A 580 26.21 -16.06 39.38
N ASN A 581 26.36 -14.74 39.18
CA ASN A 581 26.26 -13.75 40.25
C ASN A 581 24.87 -13.09 40.15
N PHE A 582 24.24 -12.92 41.30
CA PHE A 582 22.97 -12.23 41.44
C PHE A 582 23.08 -11.11 42.46
N SER A 583 22.48 -9.96 42.15
CA SER A 583 22.40 -8.83 43.07
C SER A 583 21.04 -8.17 42.94
N TRP A 584 20.52 -7.66 44.05
CA TRP A 584 19.28 -6.91 44.07
C TRP A 584 19.29 -5.86 45.17
N ARG A 585 18.54 -4.75 44.98
CA ARG A 585 18.32 -3.73 45.99
C ARG A 585 16.85 -3.72 46.38
N TYR A 586 16.59 -3.96 47.66
CA TYR A 586 15.27 -3.77 48.27
C TYR A 586 15.16 -2.34 48.75
N ALA A 587 14.06 -1.66 48.36
CA ALA A 587 13.73 -0.36 48.91
C ALA A 587 13.19 -0.50 50.37
N PRO A 588 13.43 0.48 51.23
CA PRO A 588 12.80 0.49 52.54
C PRO A 588 11.28 0.83 52.41
N THR A 589 10.46 0.32 53.30
CA THR A 589 9.07 0.82 53.46
C THR A 589 9.01 1.97 54.45
N ASN A 590 8.11 2.91 54.20
CA ASN A 590 7.84 3.99 55.13
C ASN A 590 7.01 3.48 56.29
N ARG A 591 7.19 4.09 57.48
CA ARG A 591 6.29 3.95 58.61
C ARG A 591 5.12 4.90 58.39
N VAL A 592 3.94 4.37 58.08
CA VAL A 592 2.73 5.17 57.99
C VAL A 592 2.08 5.21 59.37
N VAL A 593 1.88 6.41 59.89
CA VAL A 593 1.16 6.68 61.15
C VAL A 593 -0.11 7.40 60.76
N CYS A 594 -1.24 6.74 61.02
CA CYS A 594 -2.55 7.34 60.78
C CYS A 594 -2.84 8.37 61.88
N GLU A 595 -3.00 9.63 61.50
CA GLU A 595 -3.45 10.70 62.41
C GLU A 595 -4.96 10.89 62.24
N LYS A 596 -5.63 11.30 63.29
CA LYS A 596 -7.05 11.66 63.17
C LYS A 596 -7.15 12.87 62.24
N PRO A 597 -8.13 12.91 61.31
CA PRO A 597 -8.36 14.11 60.52
C PRO A 597 -8.46 15.32 61.42
N LYS A 598 -7.65 16.34 61.21
CA LYS A 598 -7.75 17.57 61.94
C LYS A 598 -9.07 18.24 61.62
N GLY A 599 -10.00 18.09 62.54
CA GLY A 599 -11.19 18.91 62.67
C GLY A 599 -12.15 18.97 61.47
N GLY A 600 -13.22 18.20 61.48
CA GLY A 600 -14.51 18.53 60.96
C GLY A 600 -15.47 18.65 62.13
#